data_5aeda3381151af7ba4ca8f015594c776
#
_entry.id   5aeda3381151af7ba4ca8f015594c776
#
_cell.length_a   1.000
_cell.length_b   1.000
_cell.length_c   1.000
_cell.angle_alpha   90.00
_cell.angle_beta   90.00
_cell.angle_gamma   90.00
#
_symmetry.space_group_name_H-M   'P 1'
#
loop_
_entity.id
_entity.type
_entity.pdbx_description
1 polymer ?
#
loop_
_entity_poly.entity_id
_entity_poly.type
_entity_poly.pdbx_seq_one_letter_code
_entity_poly.pdbx_strand_id
1 'polypeptide(L)'
;MPEARPLEAPASGEVAAIVAVQSALNERPEALTVAQGLSYFGEHSIGWLALSALGAVLSPRRRRGWLVAGGGAFAAHAAAVLVKRVVRRKRPHHPAVAVNVGTPSQLSFPSAHATSTTAAAILMSRAAGLPIGLGAAALVPPMALSRILLGVHYPSDVAAGVALGAAVAAVAVRLDVGLQRGVSI
;
A
#
# COMPACT_ATOMS: atom_id res chain seq x y z
N MET A 1 -16.93 -2.65 -45.06
CA MET A 1 -17.15 -1.48 -44.20
C MET A 1 -16.56 -1.78 -42.83
N PRO A 2 -15.64 -0.98 -42.28
CA PRO A 2 -15.20 -1.19 -40.94
C PRO A 2 -16.35 -0.87 -39.98
N GLU A 3 -16.72 -1.83 -39.13
CA GLU A 3 -17.70 -1.63 -38.08
C GLU A 3 -17.25 -0.46 -37.20
N ALA A 4 -18.11 0.57 -37.09
CA ALA A 4 -17.86 1.69 -36.19
C ALA A 4 -17.74 1.14 -34.76
N ARG A 5 -16.54 1.25 -34.13
CA ARG A 5 -16.39 0.98 -32.71
C ARG A 5 -17.44 1.77 -31.93
N PRO A 6 -18.19 1.14 -31.05
CA PRO A 6 -19.11 1.86 -30.17
C PRO A 6 -18.33 3.00 -29.50
N LEU A 7 -18.87 4.22 -29.53
CA LEU A 7 -18.34 5.35 -28.78
C LEU A 7 -18.38 4.96 -27.29
N GLU A 8 -17.22 4.58 -26.74
CA GLU A 8 -17.11 4.21 -25.35
C GLU A 8 -17.47 5.42 -24.47
N ALA A 9 -18.20 5.16 -23.40
CA ALA A 9 -18.59 6.20 -22.46
C ALA A 9 -17.35 6.93 -21.93
N PRO A 10 -17.37 8.26 -21.80
CA PRO A 10 -16.23 9.02 -21.30
C PRO A 10 -15.88 8.58 -19.87
N ALA A 11 -14.59 8.59 -19.54
CA ALA A 11 -14.11 8.26 -18.22
C ALA A 11 -14.78 9.16 -17.17
N SER A 12 -15.37 8.57 -16.13
CA SER A 12 -16.11 9.28 -15.09
C SER A 12 -15.72 8.79 -13.69
N GLY A 13 -15.99 9.58 -12.66
CA GLY A 13 -15.73 9.22 -11.27
C GLY A 13 -14.27 8.81 -11.01
N GLU A 14 -14.05 7.66 -10.39
CA GLU A 14 -12.71 7.19 -10.04
C GLU A 14 -11.84 6.86 -11.26
N VAL A 15 -12.44 6.46 -12.38
CA VAL A 15 -11.71 6.23 -13.64
C VAL A 15 -11.17 7.55 -14.18
N ALA A 16 -11.93 8.62 -14.11
CA ALA A 16 -11.46 9.95 -14.53
C ALA A 16 -10.27 10.42 -13.67
N ALA A 17 -10.27 10.12 -12.38
CA ALA A 17 -9.14 10.43 -11.49
C ALA A 17 -7.87 9.64 -11.88
N ILE A 18 -8.01 8.35 -12.23
CA ILE A 18 -6.88 7.54 -12.72
C ILE A 18 -6.34 8.13 -14.02
N VAL A 19 -7.21 8.42 -14.99
CA VAL A 19 -6.84 9.00 -16.29
C VAL A 19 -6.13 10.33 -16.10
N ALA A 20 -6.63 11.21 -15.22
CA ALA A 20 -5.99 12.49 -14.94
C ALA A 20 -4.56 12.34 -14.38
N VAL A 21 -4.34 11.41 -13.44
CA VAL A 21 -3.00 11.11 -12.92
C VAL A 21 -2.09 10.54 -14.02
N GLN A 22 -2.60 9.64 -14.82
CA GLN A 22 -1.85 9.05 -15.92
C GLN A 22 -1.51 10.06 -17.00
N SER A 23 -2.44 10.92 -17.41
CA SER A 23 -2.19 11.99 -18.37
C SER A 23 -1.09 12.96 -17.90
N ALA A 24 -0.99 13.20 -16.60
CA ALA A 24 0.03 14.09 -16.05
C ALA A 24 1.42 13.44 -15.93
N LEU A 25 1.50 12.11 -15.78
CA LEU A 25 2.72 11.43 -15.34
C LEU A 25 3.19 10.29 -16.26
N ASN A 26 2.36 9.72 -17.14
CA ASN A 26 2.75 8.57 -17.98
C ASN A 26 3.87 8.89 -18.98
N GLU A 27 3.95 10.15 -19.42
CA GLU A 27 5.03 10.60 -20.33
C GLU A 27 6.35 10.85 -19.60
N ARG A 28 6.40 10.63 -18.28
CA ARG A 28 7.59 10.79 -17.44
C ARG A 28 8.15 9.42 -17.07
N PRO A 29 9.16 8.90 -17.79
CA PRO A 29 9.70 7.56 -17.56
C PRO A 29 10.22 7.37 -16.13
N GLU A 30 10.73 8.46 -15.51
CA GLU A 30 11.19 8.42 -14.12
C GLU A 30 10.04 8.16 -13.14
N ALA A 31 8.87 8.76 -13.36
CA ALA A 31 7.69 8.56 -12.52
C ALA A 31 7.19 7.12 -12.60
N LEU A 32 7.16 6.53 -13.79
CA LEU A 32 6.80 5.13 -13.99
C LEU A 32 7.82 4.20 -13.36
N THR A 33 9.12 4.45 -13.54
CA THR A 33 10.19 3.65 -12.94
C THR A 33 10.11 3.65 -11.41
N VAL A 34 9.92 4.80 -10.79
CA VAL A 34 9.72 4.93 -9.34
C VAL A 34 8.46 4.19 -8.89
N ALA A 35 7.34 4.36 -9.61
CA ALA A 35 6.08 3.69 -9.28
C ALA A 35 6.22 2.16 -9.36
N GLN A 36 6.90 1.64 -10.38
CA GLN A 36 7.19 0.21 -10.52
C GLN A 36 8.14 -0.29 -9.42
N GLY A 37 9.19 0.47 -9.11
CA GLY A 37 10.10 0.16 -8.00
C GLY A 37 9.38 0.06 -6.66
N LEU A 38 8.48 1.01 -6.36
CA LEU A 38 7.62 0.96 -5.18
C LEU A 38 6.68 -0.26 -5.21
N SER A 39 6.19 -0.64 -6.39
CA SER A 39 5.37 -1.84 -6.56
C SER A 39 6.13 -3.11 -6.19
N TYR A 40 7.33 -3.29 -6.74
CA TYR A 40 8.17 -4.46 -6.43
C TYR A 40 8.60 -4.48 -4.96
N PHE A 41 8.97 -3.33 -4.41
CA PHE A 41 9.33 -3.21 -3.00
C PHE A 41 8.17 -3.59 -2.06
N GLY A 42 6.96 -3.15 -2.37
CA GLY A 42 5.77 -3.43 -1.56
C GLY A 42 5.15 -4.81 -1.82
N GLU A 43 5.62 -5.55 -2.83
CA GLU A 43 5.08 -6.86 -3.19
C GLU A 43 5.17 -7.82 -2.00
N HIS A 44 4.04 -8.40 -1.62
CA HIS A 44 3.92 -9.30 -0.45
C HIS A 44 4.54 -8.75 0.84
N SER A 45 4.70 -7.42 0.96
CA SER A 45 5.40 -6.73 2.06
C SER A 45 6.90 -7.05 2.20
N ILE A 46 7.54 -7.66 1.20
CA ILE A 46 8.93 -8.15 1.30
C ILE A 46 9.90 -7.02 1.65
N GLY A 47 9.78 -5.86 1.01
CA GLY A 47 10.64 -4.70 1.30
C GLY A 47 10.50 -4.22 2.74
N TRP A 48 9.26 -4.19 3.27
CA TRP A 48 8.99 -3.80 4.65
C TRP A 48 9.54 -4.81 5.66
N LEU A 49 9.43 -6.11 5.35
CA LEU A 49 10.02 -7.17 6.17
C LEU A 49 11.54 -7.09 6.19
N ALA A 50 12.17 -6.86 5.03
CA ALA A 50 13.63 -6.69 4.93
C ALA A 50 14.13 -5.49 5.73
N LEU A 51 13.46 -4.32 5.61
CA LEU A 51 13.80 -3.12 6.39
C LEU A 51 13.60 -3.35 7.90
N SER A 52 12.52 -4.06 8.29
CA SER A 52 12.28 -4.39 9.70
C SER A 52 13.37 -5.32 10.25
N ALA A 53 13.77 -6.33 9.49
CA ALA A 53 14.83 -7.24 9.87
C ALA A 53 16.17 -6.49 10.01
N LEU A 54 16.50 -5.64 9.05
CA LEU A 54 17.69 -4.79 9.10
C LEU A 54 17.67 -3.87 10.35
N GLY A 55 16.55 -3.19 10.60
CA GLY A 55 16.39 -2.34 11.77
C GLY A 55 16.55 -3.12 13.09
N ALA A 56 16.03 -4.36 13.14
CA ALA A 56 16.16 -5.24 14.31
C ALA A 56 17.62 -5.68 14.56
N VAL A 57 18.41 -5.85 13.50
CA VAL A 57 19.84 -6.19 13.58
C VAL A 57 20.66 -4.97 13.99
N LEU A 58 20.44 -3.82 13.34
CA LEU A 58 21.23 -2.62 13.56
C LEU A 58 20.89 -1.87 14.85
N SER A 59 19.72 -2.13 15.43
CA SER A 59 19.25 -1.46 16.66
C SER A 59 18.86 -2.47 17.74
N PRO A 60 19.79 -3.19 18.38
CA PRO A 60 19.48 -4.24 19.36
C PRO A 60 18.58 -3.77 20.51
N ARG A 61 18.78 -2.53 20.99
CA ARG A 61 17.96 -1.91 22.04
C ARG A 61 16.49 -1.69 21.65
N ARG A 62 16.22 -1.56 20.34
CA ARG A 62 14.88 -1.35 19.76
C ARG A 62 14.39 -2.54 18.95
N ARG A 63 15.10 -3.68 19.03
CA ARG A 63 14.84 -4.89 18.23
C ARG A 63 13.38 -5.32 18.26
N ARG A 64 12.77 -5.34 19.45
CA ARG A 64 11.35 -5.69 19.59
C ARG A 64 10.44 -4.79 18.76
N GLY A 65 10.65 -3.47 18.80
CA GLY A 65 9.86 -2.52 18.01
C GLY A 65 9.95 -2.78 16.52
N TRP A 66 11.15 -3.09 16.01
CA TRP A 66 11.36 -3.45 14.60
C TRP A 66 10.69 -4.78 14.23
N LEU A 67 10.73 -5.78 15.10
CA LEU A 67 10.02 -7.06 14.87
C LEU A 67 8.50 -6.86 14.85
N VAL A 68 7.97 -6.02 15.74
CA VAL A 68 6.54 -5.64 15.73
C VAL A 68 6.19 -4.89 14.45
N ALA A 69 7.09 -4.06 13.94
CA ALA A 69 6.86 -3.33 12.67
C ALA A 69 6.78 -4.30 11.47
N GLY A 70 7.68 -5.24 11.35
CA GLY A 70 7.65 -6.27 10.31
C GLY A 70 6.41 -7.15 10.39
N GLY A 71 6.12 -7.67 11.58
CA GLY A 71 4.91 -8.49 11.82
C GLY A 71 3.63 -7.73 11.54
N GLY A 72 3.54 -6.45 11.93
CA GLY A 72 2.40 -5.60 11.66
C GLY A 72 2.21 -5.27 10.18
N ALA A 73 3.29 -5.00 9.45
CA ALA A 73 3.23 -4.80 7.99
C ALA A 73 2.75 -6.06 7.25
N PHE A 74 3.24 -7.22 7.66
CA PHE A 74 2.80 -8.51 7.11
C PHE A 74 1.33 -8.80 7.46
N ALA A 75 0.93 -8.60 8.71
CA ALA A 75 -0.46 -8.79 9.15
C ALA A 75 -1.41 -7.84 8.39
N ALA A 76 -1.00 -6.61 8.13
CA ALA A 76 -1.75 -5.65 7.33
C ALA A 76 -1.93 -6.13 5.88
N HIS A 77 -0.86 -6.66 5.27
CA HIS A 77 -0.95 -7.28 3.94
C HIS A 77 -1.92 -8.46 3.93
N ALA A 78 -1.79 -9.37 4.90
CA ALA A 78 -2.65 -10.55 5.01
C ALA A 78 -4.14 -10.13 5.21
N ALA A 79 -4.41 -9.14 6.06
CA ALA A 79 -5.75 -8.59 6.25
C ALA A 79 -6.33 -8.05 4.94
N ALA A 80 -5.55 -7.29 4.16
CA ALA A 80 -5.99 -6.81 2.86
C ALA A 80 -6.30 -7.95 1.88
N VAL A 81 -5.49 -9.01 1.88
CA VAL A 81 -5.73 -10.21 1.04
C VAL A 81 -7.03 -10.93 1.45
N LEU A 82 -7.31 -11.03 2.75
CA LEU A 82 -8.55 -11.62 3.25
C LEU A 82 -9.78 -10.79 2.83
N VAL A 83 -9.72 -9.46 3.02
CA VAL A 83 -10.80 -8.55 2.61
C VAL A 83 -11.04 -8.62 1.10
N LYS A 84 -9.99 -8.74 0.29
CA LYS A 84 -10.12 -8.93 -1.17
C LYS A 84 -11.00 -10.13 -1.53
N ARG A 85 -10.82 -11.23 -0.82
CA ARG A 85 -11.57 -12.48 -1.08
C ARG A 85 -13.05 -12.36 -0.72
N VAL A 86 -13.39 -11.44 0.20
CA VAL A 86 -14.79 -11.15 0.59
C VAL A 86 -15.42 -10.15 -0.36
N VAL A 87 -14.78 -8.99 -0.57
CA VAL A 87 -15.34 -7.88 -1.38
C VAL A 87 -15.34 -8.18 -2.88
N ARG A 88 -14.31 -8.85 -3.38
CA ARG A 88 -14.16 -9.32 -4.76
C ARG A 88 -14.29 -8.23 -5.83
N ARG A 89 -13.98 -6.97 -5.52
CA ARG A 89 -13.97 -5.88 -6.50
C ARG A 89 -12.91 -6.13 -7.55
N LYS A 90 -13.28 -6.03 -8.84
CA LYS A 90 -12.34 -6.13 -9.96
C LYS A 90 -11.51 -4.84 -10.09
N ARG A 91 -10.32 -4.97 -10.67
CA ARG A 91 -9.42 -3.84 -10.97
C ARG A 91 -10.01 -2.91 -12.03
N PRO A 92 -9.50 -1.66 -12.12
CA PRO A 92 -9.88 -0.75 -13.19
C PRO A 92 -9.74 -1.44 -14.55
N HIS A 93 -10.82 -1.42 -15.32
CA HIS A 93 -10.88 -1.96 -16.68
C HIS A 93 -11.62 -0.95 -17.54
N HIS A 94 -10.85 -0.06 -18.16
CA HIS A 94 -11.38 0.98 -19.05
C HIS A 94 -10.32 1.25 -20.12
N PRO A 95 -10.68 1.44 -21.40
CA PRO A 95 -9.72 1.64 -22.48
C PRO A 95 -8.78 2.83 -22.30
N ALA A 96 -9.24 3.87 -21.61
CA ALA A 96 -8.41 5.04 -21.29
C ALA A 96 -7.42 4.81 -20.14
N VAL A 97 -7.45 3.65 -19.44
CA VAL A 97 -6.55 3.35 -18.31
C VAL A 97 -5.44 2.42 -18.78
N ALA A 98 -4.22 2.91 -18.75
CA ALA A 98 -3.03 2.10 -19.01
C ALA A 98 -2.67 1.28 -17.76
N VAL A 99 -2.47 -0.04 -17.92
CA VAL A 99 -1.97 -0.92 -16.85
C VAL A 99 -0.47 -1.11 -17.02
N ASN A 100 0.32 -0.48 -16.15
CA ASN A 100 1.76 -0.36 -16.27
C ASN A 100 2.54 -1.35 -15.37
N VAL A 101 1.89 -2.35 -14.78
CA VAL A 101 2.52 -3.40 -13.95
C VAL A 101 1.65 -4.66 -13.90
N GLY A 102 2.28 -5.82 -13.84
CA GLY A 102 1.60 -7.08 -13.57
C GLY A 102 1.08 -7.16 -12.13
N THR A 103 0.02 -7.93 -11.91
CA THR A 103 -0.55 -8.13 -10.58
C THR A 103 -0.88 -9.59 -10.33
N PRO A 104 -0.60 -10.14 -9.13
CA PRO A 104 -0.84 -11.55 -8.82
C PRO A 104 -2.33 -11.90 -8.70
N SER A 105 -3.22 -10.91 -8.67
CA SER A 105 -4.66 -11.09 -8.48
C SER A 105 -5.45 -10.07 -9.28
N GLN A 106 -6.63 -10.47 -9.79
CA GLN A 106 -7.57 -9.58 -10.48
C GLN A 106 -8.41 -8.72 -9.52
N LEU A 107 -8.24 -8.90 -8.20
CA LEU A 107 -9.01 -8.19 -7.19
C LEU A 107 -8.32 -6.90 -6.77
N SER A 108 -9.10 -5.81 -6.64
CA SER A 108 -8.55 -4.48 -6.34
C SER A 108 -8.71 -4.06 -4.88
N PHE A 109 -9.86 -4.24 -4.27
CA PHE A 109 -10.21 -3.67 -2.97
C PHE A 109 -9.90 -4.60 -1.79
N PRO A 110 -9.27 -4.08 -0.74
CA PRO A 110 -8.51 -2.84 -0.67
C PRO A 110 -7.10 -2.98 -1.28
N SER A 111 -6.36 -1.88 -1.41
CA SER A 111 -4.97 -1.92 -1.88
C SER A 111 -4.04 -2.50 -0.82
N ALA A 112 -3.54 -3.72 -1.02
CA ALA A 112 -2.61 -4.37 -0.09
C ALA A 112 -1.28 -3.61 0.06
N HIS A 113 -0.80 -2.96 -1.00
CA HIS A 113 0.37 -2.09 -0.96
C HIS A 113 0.15 -0.88 -0.05
N ALA A 114 -0.98 -0.16 -0.21
CA ALA A 114 -1.31 0.96 0.65
C ALA A 114 -1.49 0.51 2.11
N THR A 115 -2.11 -0.65 2.34
CA THR A 115 -2.35 -1.21 3.67
C THR A 115 -1.03 -1.53 4.38
N SER A 116 -0.16 -2.30 3.76
CA SER A 116 1.12 -2.70 4.36
C SER A 116 2.08 -1.50 4.53
N THR A 117 2.12 -0.59 3.54
CA THR A 117 2.94 0.63 3.64
C THR A 117 2.49 1.52 4.79
N THR A 118 1.19 1.71 4.98
CA THR A 118 0.69 2.54 6.10
C THR A 118 1.03 1.92 7.45
N ALA A 119 0.81 0.61 7.62
CA ALA A 119 1.18 -0.09 8.84
C ALA A 119 2.70 -0.02 9.08
N ALA A 120 3.52 -0.27 8.06
CA ALA A 120 4.97 -0.17 8.13
C ALA A 120 5.42 1.25 8.52
N ALA A 121 4.89 2.28 7.86
CA ALA A 121 5.24 3.68 8.12
C ALA A 121 5.00 4.07 9.58
N ILE A 122 3.85 3.69 10.14
CA ILE A 122 3.48 3.97 11.53
C ILE A 122 4.39 3.21 12.49
N LEU A 123 4.53 1.91 12.31
CA LEU A 123 5.23 1.03 13.25
C LEU A 123 6.75 1.20 13.20
N MET A 124 7.33 1.41 12.01
CA MET A 124 8.76 1.68 11.84
C MET A 124 9.14 3.06 12.39
N SER A 125 8.31 4.09 12.20
CA SER A 125 8.55 5.40 12.82
C SER A 125 8.61 5.27 14.34
N ARG A 126 7.67 4.53 14.94
CA ARG A 126 7.67 4.23 16.36
C ARG A 126 8.94 3.46 16.79
N ALA A 127 9.33 2.43 16.05
CA ALA A 127 10.53 1.64 16.32
C ALA A 127 11.81 2.48 16.21
N ALA A 128 11.87 3.39 15.25
CA ALA A 128 12.99 4.31 15.07
C ALA A 128 13.01 5.48 16.07
N GLY A 129 11.92 5.70 16.81
CA GLY A 129 11.77 6.86 17.71
C GLY A 129 11.53 8.16 16.95
N LEU A 130 10.98 8.07 15.74
CA LEU A 130 10.60 9.22 14.91
C LEU A 130 9.13 9.58 15.12
N PRO A 131 8.72 10.81 14.83
CA PRO A 131 7.31 11.17 14.78
C PRO A 131 6.57 10.29 13.76
N ILE A 132 5.47 9.67 14.19
CA ILE A 132 4.66 8.77 13.35
C ILE A 132 4.18 9.48 12.08
N GLY A 133 3.78 10.75 12.19
CA GLY A 133 3.33 11.55 11.05
C GLY A 133 4.41 11.75 9.98
N LEU A 134 5.69 11.80 10.34
CA LEU A 134 6.79 11.97 9.38
C LEU A 134 6.91 10.75 8.46
N GLY A 135 6.95 9.54 9.03
CA GLY A 135 7.02 8.32 8.23
C GLY A 135 5.77 8.12 7.37
N ALA A 136 4.60 8.40 7.93
CA ALA A 136 3.35 8.31 7.17
C ALA A 136 3.32 9.31 6.00
N ALA A 137 3.69 10.57 6.22
CA ALA A 137 3.74 11.59 5.18
C ALA A 137 4.79 11.29 4.09
N ALA A 138 5.92 10.69 4.46
CA ALA A 138 6.98 10.36 3.51
C ALA A 138 6.67 9.12 2.64
N LEU A 139 6.01 8.11 3.20
CA LEU A 139 5.88 6.79 2.55
C LEU A 139 4.50 6.52 1.96
N VAL A 140 3.44 7.00 2.60
CA VAL A 140 2.07 6.65 2.17
C VAL A 140 1.67 7.36 0.87
N PRO A 141 1.87 8.70 0.69
CA PRO A 141 1.48 9.36 -0.54
C PRO A 141 2.18 8.83 -1.80
N PRO A 142 3.52 8.62 -1.84
CA PRO A 142 4.17 8.09 -3.03
C PRO A 142 3.70 6.66 -3.35
N MET A 143 3.50 5.81 -2.33
CA MET A 143 2.92 4.49 -2.55
C MET A 143 1.47 4.59 -3.09
N ALA A 144 0.63 5.43 -2.51
CA ALA A 144 -0.74 5.64 -2.94
C ALA A 144 -0.80 6.11 -4.41
N LEU A 145 0.01 7.12 -4.75
CA LEU A 145 0.11 7.64 -6.11
C LEU A 145 0.58 6.56 -7.09
N SER A 146 1.55 5.74 -6.70
CA SER A 146 2.05 4.66 -7.55
C SER A 146 0.95 3.67 -7.95
N ARG A 147 -0.02 3.37 -7.06
CA ARG A 147 -1.12 2.43 -7.36
C ARG A 147 -2.08 2.97 -8.40
N ILE A 148 -2.33 4.28 -8.38
CA ILE A 148 -3.20 4.98 -9.33
C ILE A 148 -2.47 5.15 -10.67
N LEU A 149 -1.22 5.61 -10.66
CA LEU A 149 -0.39 5.79 -11.86
C LEU A 149 -0.20 4.47 -12.62
N LEU A 150 0.02 3.37 -11.91
CA LEU A 150 0.14 2.04 -12.52
C LEU A 150 -1.20 1.45 -13.00
N GLY A 151 -2.33 2.13 -12.78
CA GLY A 151 -3.64 1.74 -13.28
C GLY A 151 -4.24 0.49 -12.62
N VAL A 152 -3.76 0.11 -11.44
CA VAL A 152 -4.12 -1.17 -10.81
C VAL A 152 -5.11 -1.06 -9.66
N HIS A 153 -5.39 0.16 -9.18
CA HIS A 153 -6.30 0.44 -8.08
C HIS A 153 -7.10 1.71 -8.31
N TYR A 154 -8.34 1.70 -7.83
CA TYR A 154 -9.14 2.92 -7.71
C TYR A 154 -8.69 3.76 -6.51
N PRO A 155 -8.92 5.08 -6.50
CA PRO A 155 -8.65 5.93 -5.34
C PRO A 155 -9.26 5.42 -4.04
N SER A 156 -10.50 4.89 -4.07
CA SER A 156 -11.16 4.32 -2.90
C SER A 156 -10.51 3.04 -2.39
N ASP A 157 -9.93 2.20 -3.28
CA ASP A 157 -9.16 1.02 -2.86
C ASP A 157 -7.93 1.42 -2.05
N VAL A 158 -7.28 2.53 -2.46
CA VAL A 158 -6.10 3.09 -1.79
C VAL A 158 -6.49 3.71 -0.46
N ALA A 159 -7.54 4.53 -0.41
CA ALA A 159 -8.03 5.15 0.81
C ALA A 159 -8.45 4.11 1.86
N ALA A 160 -9.20 3.09 1.44
CA ALA A 160 -9.57 1.96 2.31
C ALA A 160 -8.33 1.18 2.79
N GLY A 161 -7.33 1.01 1.91
CA GLY A 161 -6.05 0.39 2.28
C GLY A 161 -5.32 1.17 3.36
N VAL A 162 -5.23 2.50 3.23
CA VAL A 162 -4.62 3.38 4.25
C VAL A 162 -5.36 3.25 5.59
N ALA A 163 -6.70 3.30 5.58
CA ALA A 163 -7.50 3.17 6.80
C ALA A 163 -7.29 1.80 7.47
N LEU A 164 -7.31 0.71 6.70
CA LEU A 164 -7.06 -0.63 7.21
C LEU A 164 -5.64 -0.78 7.77
N GLY A 165 -4.62 -0.23 7.09
CA GLY A 165 -3.24 -0.25 7.56
C GLY A 165 -3.05 0.49 8.88
N ALA A 166 -3.69 1.65 9.05
CA ALA A 166 -3.69 2.40 10.29
C ALA A 166 -4.39 1.62 11.43
N ALA A 167 -5.51 0.97 11.14
CA ALA A 167 -6.22 0.15 12.12
C ALA A 167 -5.36 -1.04 12.59
N VAL A 168 -4.72 -1.76 11.67
CA VAL A 168 -3.81 -2.88 12.01
C VAL A 168 -2.62 -2.38 12.84
N ALA A 169 -2.02 -1.25 12.47
CA ALA A 169 -0.94 -0.65 13.25
C ALA A 169 -1.38 -0.30 14.67
N ALA A 170 -2.57 0.28 14.85
CA ALA A 170 -3.12 0.61 16.17
C ALA A 170 -3.32 -0.65 17.03
N VAL A 171 -3.83 -1.74 16.45
CA VAL A 171 -3.96 -3.03 17.12
C VAL A 171 -2.58 -3.58 17.52
N ALA A 172 -1.60 -3.58 16.60
CA ALA A 172 -0.25 -4.05 16.88
C ALA A 172 0.42 -3.30 18.03
N VAL A 173 0.24 -1.96 18.09
CA VAL A 173 0.73 -1.13 19.20
C VAL A 173 0.06 -1.50 20.52
N ARG A 174 -1.25 -1.69 20.54
CA ARG A 174 -1.99 -2.05 21.77
C ARG A 174 -1.55 -3.40 22.30
N LEU A 175 -1.39 -4.40 21.43
CA LEU A 175 -0.90 -5.73 21.80
C LEU A 175 0.53 -5.68 22.32
N ASP A 176 1.43 -4.93 21.68
CA ASP A 176 2.81 -4.77 22.13
C ASP A 176 2.89 -4.14 23.52
N VAL A 177 2.13 -3.09 23.80
CA VAL A 177 2.07 -2.42 25.11
C VAL A 177 1.45 -3.34 26.17
N GLY A 178 0.39 -4.08 25.84
CA GLY A 178 -0.26 -5.02 26.74
C GLY A 178 0.70 -6.14 27.20
N LEU A 179 1.45 -6.71 26.24
CA LEU A 179 2.46 -7.74 26.55
C LEU A 179 3.60 -7.23 27.42
N GLN A 180 4.03 -5.97 27.26
CA GLN A 180 5.07 -5.39 28.12
C GLN A 180 4.60 -5.22 29.56
N ARG A 181 3.34 -4.81 29.76
CA ARG A 181 2.76 -4.65 31.11
C ARG A 181 2.56 -5.99 31.84
N GLY A 182 2.19 -7.06 31.11
CA GLY A 182 2.00 -8.39 31.68
C GLY A 182 3.27 -9.11 32.08
N VAL A 183 4.43 -8.71 31.53
CA VAL A 183 5.75 -9.29 31.90
C VAL A 183 6.39 -8.58 33.11
N SER A 184 5.86 -7.42 33.50
CA SER A 184 6.40 -6.61 34.61
C SER A 184 5.74 -6.89 35.94
N ILE A 185 4.95 -7.98 36.07
CA ILE A 185 4.35 -8.53 37.28
C ILE A 185 5.05 -9.84 37.65
#